data_9b49a0e7c2abaa470cfec08d3d736370
#
_entry.id   9b49a0e7c2abaa470cfec08d3d736370
#
_cell.length_a   1.000
_cell.length_b   1.000
_cell.length_c   1.000
_cell.angle_alpha   90.00
_cell.angle_beta   90.00
_cell.angle_gamma   90.00
#
_symmetry.space_group_name_H-M   'P 1'
#
loop_
_entity.id
_entity.type
_entity.pdbx_description
1 polymer ?
#
loop_
_entity_poly.entity_id
_entity_poly.type
_entity_poly.pdbx_seq_one_letter_code
_entity_poly.pdbx_strand_id
1 'polypeptide(L)'
;MAVPGKNRSIDIGVCTFRRPELADTLRSLDAIDRPAGFDVRVIVADNDDTPSARDLVTTLARELTLPISYHHCPARNISIARNACLDASTSDFVAFIDDDETASPRWLAELVATAQASRAAAVLGPVKARYGADAPDWMRRGDFHSTLPVWVRGEIRTGYTCNVLLDMRSDSLRGRRFSLARGQTGGEDTEFFDQMHKTGGTIAFSPEAWVDEVVPRTRAAFDWLGRRRFRVGQTHGHLLGRNASGIGLLKQVAIASAKAAYCFAAAFPFLASPVRRNRSVLRGIMHVGVVSGLVGIREIRLYGQPSPQEGGKRAA
;
A
#
# COMPACT_ATOMS: atom_id res chain seq x y z
N MET A 1 -34.83 29.12 2.31
CA MET A 1 -33.36 29.05 2.47
C MET A 1 -33.04 27.66 3.04
N ALA A 2 -32.40 26.82 2.26
CA ALA A 2 -31.92 25.53 2.78
C ALA A 2 -30.84 25.80 3.83
N VAL A 3 -30.98 25.20 5.01
CA VAL A 3 -29.92 25.18 6.02
C VAL A 3 -28.68 24.60 5.36
N PRO A 4 -27.51 25.27 5.39
CA PRO A 4 -26.28 24.66 4.84
C PRO A 4 -26.06 23.34 5.57
N GLY A 5 -26.19 22.21 4.85
CA GLY A 5 -25.88 20.91 5.41
C GLY A 5 -24.44 20.92 5.91
N LYS A 6 -24.18 20.30 7.06
CA LYS A 6 -22.81 20.13 7.59
C LYS A 6 -21.95 19.50 6.50
N ASN A 7 -20.79 20.10 6.18
CA ASN A 7 -19.82 19.52 5.27
C ASN A 7 -19.49 18.10 5.72
N ARG A 8 -19.32 17.20 4.76
CA ARG A 8 -18.75 15.87 5.01
C ARG A 8 -17.26 16.04 5.30
N SER A 9 -16.66 15.08 5.94
CA SER A 9 -15.27 15.17 6.36
C SER A 9 -14.40 14.04 5.82
N ILE A 10 -13.15 14.39 5.53
CA ILE A 10 -12.12 13.45 5.06
C ILE A 10 -10.86 13.65 5.88
N ASP A 11 -10.36 12.59 6.49
CA ASP A 11 -9.04 12.57 7.09
C ASP A 11 -8.07 11.83 6.15
N ILE A 12 -6.89 12.43 5.89
CA ILE A 12 -5.82 11.80 5.12
C ILE A 12 -4.79 11.28 6.10
N GLY A 13 -4.68 9.95 6.23
CA GLY A 13 -3.69 9.28 7.07
C GLY A 13 -2.36 9.11 6.32
N VAL A 14 -1.28 9.62 6.90
CA VAL A 14 0.09 9.44 6.43
C VAL A 14 0.89 8.77 7.53
N CYS A 15 1.34 7.54 7.31
CA CYS A 15 2.18 6.81 8.25
C CYS A 15 3.64 7.03 7.89
N THR A 16 4.49 7.40 8.87
CA THR A 16 5.90 7.69 8.60
C THR A 16 6.84 6.97 9.55
N PHE A 17 8.04 6.65 9.03
CA PHE A 17 9.15 6.09 9.78
C PHE A 17 10.48 6.58 9.22
N ARG A 18 11.07 7.63 9.78
CA ARG A 18 12.37 8.21 9.40
C ARG A 18 12.45 8.56 7.90
N ARG A 19 11.42 9.20 7.35
CA ARG A 19 11.34 9.55 5.93
C ARG A 19 11.47 11.06 5.72
N PRO A 20 12.54 11.52 5.08
CA PRO A 20 12.64 12.93 4.67
C PRO A 20 11.63 13.30 3.58
N GLU A 21 11.23 12.35 2.74
CA GLU A 21 10.25 12.49 1.66
C GLU A 21 8.86 12.92 2.16
N LEU A 22 8.56 12.71 3.45
CA LEU A 22 7.31 13.16 4.09
C LEU A 22 7.01 14.64 3.82
N ALA A 23 8.04 15.48 3.72
CA ALA A 23 7.85 16.90 3.42
C ALA A 23 7.22 17.12 2.05
N ASP A 24 7.65 16.37 1.05
CA ASP A 24 7.13 16.47 -0.32
C ASP A 24 5.72 15.89 -0.41
N THR A 25 5.45 14.80 0.31
CA THR A 25 4.09 14.23 0.45
C THR A 25 3.14 15.29 1.03
N LEU A 26 3.47 15.91 2.17
CA LEU A 26 2.60 16.90 2.82
C LEU A 26 2.38 18.14 1.95
N ARG A 27 3.41 18.64 1.26
CA ARG A 27 3.27 19.75 0.31
C ARG A 27 2.38 19.38 -0.88
N SER A 28 2.51 18.17 -1.40
CA SER A 28 1.64 17.70 -2.48
C SER A 28 0.17 17.62 -2.05
N LEU A 29 -0.09 17.20 -0.80
CA LEU A 29 -1.45 17.16 -0.24
C LEU A 29 -2.04 18.56 -0.02
N ASP A 30 -1.23 19.57 0.31
CA ASP A 30 -1.71 20.95 0.40
C ASP A 30 -2.09 21.54 -0.96
N ALA A 31 -1.46 21.04 -2.03
CA ALA A 31 -1.66 21.52 -3.40
C ALA A 31 -2.80 20.81 -4.17
N ILE A 32 -3.49 19.83 -3.57
CA ILE A 32 -4.60 19.13 -4.24
C ILE A 32 -5.86 20.01 -4.37
N ASP A 33 -6.65 19.73 -5.38
CA ASP A 33 -8.03 20.25 -5.50
C ASP A 33 -8.91 19.58 -4.42
N ARG A 34 -9.32 20.37 -3.42
CA ARG A 34 -10.18 19.88 -2.34
C ARG A 34 -11.60 19.64 -2.85
N PRO A 35 -12.19 18.45 -2.62
CA PRO A 35 -13.56 18.18 -3.06
C PRO A 35 -14.56 19.18 -2.45
N ALA A 36 -15.43 19.76 -3.26
CA ALA A 36 -16.44 20.70 -2.77
C ALA A 36 -17.40 20.03 -1.78
N GLY A 37 -17.68 20.71 -0.68
CA GLY A 37 -18.55 20.21 0.41
C GLY A 37 -17.87 19.22 1.35
N PHE A 38 -16.53 19.19 1.36
CA PHE A 38 -15.76 18.39 2.29
C PHE A 38 -14.76 19.24 3.08
N ASP A 39 -14.69 18.98 4.37
CA ASP A 39 -13.61 19.44 5.23
C ASP A 39 -12.49 18.41 5.23
N VAL A 40 -11.28 18.82 4.87
CA VAL A 40 -10.12 17.92 4.71
C VAL A 40 -9.03 18.28 5.69
N ARG A 41 -8.45 17.28 6.37
CA ARG A 41 -7.26 17.42 7.22
C ARG A 41 -6.33 16.24 7.09
N VAL A 42 -5.08 16.39 7.52
CA VAL A 42 -4.07 15.32 7.54
C VAL A 42 -3.81 14.84 8.96
N ILE A 43 -3.66 13.52 9.11
CA ILE A 43 -3.22 12.84 10.32
C ILE A 43 -1.89 12.16 10.01
N VAL A 44 -0.80 12.67 10.60
CA VAL A 44 0.53 12.05 10.49
C VAL A 44 0.77 11.14 11.68
N ALA A 45 0.98 9.84 11.43
CA ALA A 45 1.29 8.86 12.45
C ALA A 45 2.78 8.46 12.35
N ASP A 46 3.61 8.93 13.29
CA ASP A 46 5.04 8.65 13.37
C ASP A 46 5.29 7.37 14.15
N ASN A 47 5.79 6.35 13.46
CA ASN A 47 5.98 4.99 13.97
C ASN A 47 7.42 4.73 14.43
N ASP A 48 8.29 5.75 14.50
CA ASP A 48 9.63 5.63 15.03
C ASP A 48 9.61 5.54 16.59
N ASP A 49 10.63 4.94 17.16
CA ASP A 49 10.81 4.86 18.62
C ASP A 49 10.92 6.25 19.26
N THR A 50 11.48 7.19 18.52
CA THR A 50 11.56 8.61 18.87
C THR A 50 10.63 9.42 17.97
N PRO A 51 10.13 10.59 18.41
CA PRO A 51 9.24 11.42 17.58
C PRO A 51 10.01 12.14 16.46
N SER A 52 10.65 11.37 15.58
CA SER A 52 11.63 11.85 14.57
C SER A 52 11.02 12.79 13.52
N ALA A 53 9.72 12.69 13.24
CA ALA A 53 9.02 13.55 12.30
C ALA A 53 8.38 14.80 12.94
N ARG A 54 8.39 14.94 14.29
CA ARG A 54 7.65 15.99 15.00
C ARG A 54 8.01 17.40 14.55
N ASP A 55 9.30 17.73 14.50
CA ASP A 55 9.74 19.08 14.18
C ASP A 55 9.40 19.44 12.73
N LEU A 56 9.60 18.52 11.80
CA LEU A 56 9.21 18.67 10.40
C LEU A 56 7.71 18.94 10.27
N VAL A 57 6.88 18.08 10.87
CA VAL A 57 5.41 18.21 10.80
C VAL A 57 4.94 19.49 11.47
N THR A 58 5.53 19.87 12.61
CA THR A 58 5.18 21.13 13.32
C THR A 58 5.49 22.36 12.47
N THR A 59 6.63 22.34 11.77
CA THR A 59 7.02 23.42 10.85
C THR A 59 6.04 23.50 9.68
N LEU A 60 5.80 22.41 9.00
CA LEU A 60 4.88 22.37 7.85
C LEU A 60 3.43 22.69 8.21
N ALA A 61 2.98 22.31 9.41
CA ALA A 61 1.62 22.68 9.89
C ALA A 61 1.42 24.19 10.07
N ARG A 62 2.50 24.99 10.17
CA ARG A 62 2.44 26.46 10.20
C ARG A 62 2.54 27.09 8.81
N GLU A 63 3.15 26.40 7.87
CA GLU A 63 3.39 26.88 6.50
C GLU A 63 2.23 26.54 5.56
N LEU A 64 1.64 25.34 5.72
CA LEU A 64 0.61 24.80 4.83
C LEU A 64 -0.79 25.25 5.24
N THR A 65 -1.70 25.27 4.29
CA THR A 65 -3.10 25.68 4.52
C THR A 65 -3.97 24.51 4.99
N LEU A 66 -3.55 23.28 4.73
CA LEU A 66 -4.25 22.07 5.13
C LEU A 66 -4.00 21.79 6.62
N PRO A 67 -5.04 21.62 7.46
CA PRO A 67 -4.85 21.28 8.87
C PRO A 67 -4.12 19.96 9.03
N ILE A 68 -3.04 19.93 9.81
CA ILE A 68 -2.22 18.73 10.06
C ILE A 68 -2.19 18.45 11.56
N SER A 69 -2.46 17.20 11.93
CA SER A 69 -2.26 16.68 13.29
C SER A 69 -1.15 15.65 13.33
N TYR A 70 -0.35 15.64 14.40
CA TYR A 70 0.77 14.74 14.59
C TYR A 70 0.52 13.77 15.75
N HIS A 71 0.71 12.48 15.49
CA HIS A 71 0.54 11.41 16.47
C HIS A 71 1.80 10.55 16.52
N HIS A 72 2.46 10.48 17.69
CA HIS A 72 3.59 9.60 17.92
C HIS A 72 3.09 8.24 18.42
N CYS A 73 3.39 7.18 17.66
CA CYS A 73 2.96 5.81 17.95
C CYS A 73 4.16 4.83 17.82
N PRO A 74 5.11 4.88 18.79
CA PRO A 74 6.38 4.17 18.73
C PRO A 74 6.19 2.66 18.81
N ALA A 75 6.43 1.94 17.72
CA ALA A 75 6.30 0.47 17.72
C ALA A 75 7.01 -0.22 16.54
N ARG A 76 7.56 0.49 15.57
CA ARG A 76 8.11 -0.07 14.32
C ARG A 76 7.16 -1.09 13.67
N ASN A 77 5.88 -0.78 13.68
CA ASN A 77 4.81 -1.65 13.23
C ASN A 77 3.79 -0.82 12.45
N ILE A 78 3.76 -0.98 11.13
CA ILE A 78 2.91 -0.17 10.24
C ILE A 78 1.41 -0.28 10.58
N SER A 79 0.97 -1.44 11.09
CA SER A 79 -0.43 -1.61 11.51
C SER A 79 -0.79 -0.71 12.70
N ILE A 80 0.15 -0.45 13.62
CA ILE A 80 -0.07 0.47 14.75
C ILE A 80 -0.21 1.91 14.22
N ALA A 81 0.65 2.34 13.28
CA ALA A 81 0.54 3.67 12.70
C ALA A 81 -0.78 3.87 11.94
N ARG A 82 -1.18 2.91 11.11
CA ARG A 82 -2.47 2.97 10.39
C ARG A 82 -3.66 2.95 11.34
N ASN A 83 -3.61 2.12 12.38
CA ASN A 83 -4.66 2.10 13.41
C ASN A 83 -4.70 3.42 14.19
N ALA A 84 -3.55 4.06 14.47
CA ALA A 84 -3.51 5.38 15.10
C ALA A 84 -4.19 6.44 14.22
N CYS A 85 -4.02 6.41 12.89
CA CYS A 85 -4.77 7.27 11.98
C CYS A 85 -6.29 7.00 12.05
N LEU A 86 -6.70 5.71 12.06
CA LEU A 86 -8.11 5.34 12.17
C LEU A 86 -8.72 5.74 13.52
N ASP A 87 -7.95 5.62 14.62
CA ASP A 87 -8.41 5.96 15.98
C ASP A 87 -8.51 7.47 16.20
N ALA A 88 -7.62 8.26 15.54
CA ALA A 88 -7.65 9.74 15.57
C ALA A 88 -8.72 10.32 14.63
N SER A 89 -9.27 9.51 13.73
CA SER A 89 -10.28 9.96 12.78
C SER A 89 -11.70 9.82 13.31
N THR A 90 -12.49 10.87 13.10
CA THR A 90 -13.95 10.89 13.30
C THR A 90 -14.68 11.25 12.00
N SER A 91 -13.96 11.21 10.88
CA SER A 91 -14.46 11.66 9.58
C SER A 91 -15.31 10.60 8.87
N ASP A 92 -16.14 11.06 7.92
CA ASP A 92 -16.95 10.18 7.06
C ASP A 92 -16.07 9.28 6.19
N PHE A 93 -14.90 9.81 5.79
CA PHE A 93 -13.92 9.09 4.97
C PHE A 93 -12.52 9.18 5.57
N VAL A 94 -11.74 8.12 5.36
CA VAL A 94 -10.30 8.12 5.60
C VAL A 94 -9.58 7.74 4.31
N ALA A 95 -8.72 8.65 3.83
CA ALA A 95 -7.79 8.33 2.74
C ALA A 95 -6.43 7.93 3.33
N PHE A 96 -5.71 7.01 2.67
CA PHE A 96 -4.32 6.73 2.98
C PHE A 96 -3.44 6.96 1.76
N ILE A 97 -2.26 7.51 2.01
CA ILE A 97 -1.15 7.69 1.08
C ILE A 97 0.15 7.42 1.85
N ASP A 98 1.16 6.84 1.20
CA ASP A 98 2.45 6.58 1.85
C ASP A 98 3.32 7.86 1.94
N ASP A 99 4.27 7.89 2.85
CA ASP A 99 5.11 9.06 3.18
C ASP A 99 6.23 9.35 2.16
N ASP A 100 6.34 8.54 1.09
CA ASP A 100 7.25 8.70 -0.06
C ASP A 100 6.48 8.84 -1.40
N GLU A 101 5.19 9.18 -1.34
CA GLU A 101 4.33 9.40 -2.50
C GLU A 101 3.89 10.87 -2.62
N THR A 102 3.61 11.29 -3.85
CA THR A 102 3.07 12.62 -4.13
C THR A 102 1.74 12.52 -4.87
N ALA A 103 0.73 13.21 -4.33
CA ALA A 103 -0.62 13.19 -4.88
C ALA A 103 -0.72 14.01 -6.16
N SER A 104 -1.47 13.51 -7.16
CA SER A 104 -1.86 14.33 -8.31
C SER A 104 -2.87 15.41 -7.91
N PRO A 105 -2.96 16.55 -8.64
CA PRO A 105 -3.85 17.64 -8.23
C PRO A 105 -5.29 17.22 -7.99
N ARG A 106 -5.86 16.33 -8.80
CA ARG A 106 -7.23 15.87 -8.68
C ARG A 106 -7.40 14.58 -7.86
N TRP A 107 -6.33 14.09 -7.25
CA TRP A 107 -6.31 12.79 -6.54
C TRP A 107 -7.50 12.56 -5.63
N LEU A 108 -7.73 13.44 -4.66
CA LEU A 108 -8.78 13.27 -3.66
C LEU A 108 -10.17 13.47 -4.27
N ALA A 109 -10.32 14.41 -5.19
CA ALA A 109 -11.57 14.66 -5.90
C ALA A 109 -12.02 13.44 -6.71
N GLU A 110 -11.10 12.77 -7.41
CA GLU A 110 -11.37 11.57 -8.20
C GLU A 110 -11.72 10.35 -7.32
N LEU A 111 -11.02 10.17 -6.18
CA LEU A 111 -11.37 9.13 -5.22
C LEU A 111 -12.79 9.34 -4.67
N VAL A 112 -13.13 10.57 -4.28
CA VAL A 112 -14.46 10.90 -3.75
C VAL A 112 -15.55 10.73 -4.80
N ALA A 113 -15.33 11.22 -6.02
CA ALA A 113 -16.29 11.06 -7.14
C ALA A 113 -16.58 9.58 -7.41
N THR A 114 -15.53 8.75 -7.42
CA THR A 114 -15.67 7.30 -7.61
C THR A 114 -16.41 6.65 -6.44
N ALA A 115 -16.12 7.05 -5.19
CA ALA A 115 -16.82 6.53 -4.01
C ALA A 115 -18.32 6.86 -4.03
N GLN A 116 -18.67 8.08 -4.42
CA GLN A 116 -20.06 8.52 -4.55
C GLN A 116 -20.83 7.77 -5.65
N ALA A 117 -20.18 7.56 -6.80
CA ALA A 117 -20.80 6.88 -7.94
C ALA A 117 -20.96 5.38 -7.70
N SER A 118 -19.95 4.70 -7.14
CA SER A 118 -19.95 3.26 -6.95
C SER A 118 -20.60 2.80 -5.65
N ARG A 119 -20.66 3.68 -4.65
CA ARG A 119 -21.04 3.35 -3.26
C ARG A 119 -20.18 2.25 -2.64
N ALA A 120 -18.95 2.12 -3.12
CA ALA A 120 -18.00 1.13 -2.63
C ALA A 120 -17.50 1.50 -1.23
N ALA A 121 -17.23 0.49 -0.41
CA ALA A 121 -16.64 0.67 0.92
C ALA A 121 -15.19 1.19 0.84
N ALA A 122 -14.50 0.87 -0.24
CA ALA A 122 -13.15 1.38 -0.50
C ALA A 122 -12.97 1.72 -1.98
N VAL A 123 -12.17 2.75 -2.26
CA VAL A 123 -11.76 3.14 -3.63
C VAL A 123 -10.25 3.17 -3.69
N LEU A 124 -9.67 2.37 -4.58
CA LEU A 124 -8.22 2.36 -4.84
C LEU A 124 -7.89 3.30 -6.00
N GLY A 125 -6.78 4.01 -5.89
CA GLY A 125 -6.12 4.71 -6.99
C GLY A 125 -4.81 4.03 -7.40
N PRO A 126 -4.26 4.28 -8.59
CA PRO A 126 -2.97 3.74 -9.02
C PRO A 126 -1.80 4.46 -8.36
N VAL A 127 -0.72 3.71 -8.07
CA VAL A 127 0.59 4.29 -7.74
C VAL A 127 1.48 4.18 -8.97
N LYS A 128 1.95 5.31 -9.49
CA LYS A 128 2.80 5.40 -10.68
C LYS A 128 4.26 5.50 -10.27
N ALA A 129 5.06 4.52 -10.68
CA ALA A 129 6.49 4.50 -10.40
C ALA A 129 7.24 5.55 -11.23
N ARG A 130 8.00 6.41 -10.56
CA ARG A 130 8.91 7.40 -11.16
C ARG A 130 10.34 6.88 -11.09
N TYR A 131 10.84 6.43 -12.21
CA TYR A 131 12.19 5.87 -12.31
C TYR A 131 13.24 6.96 -12.55
N GLY A 132 14.35 6.88 -11.80
CA GLY A 132 15.54 7.68 -12.09
C GLY A 132 16.18 7.30 -13.43
N ALA A 133 17.02 8.18 -13.95
CA ALA A 133 17.70 8.00 -15.25
C ALA A 133 18.62 6.75 -15.26
N ASP A 134 19.15 6.36 -14.11
CA ASP A 134 20.04 5.21 -13.89
C ASP A 134 19.30 3.87 -13.72
N ALA A 135 17.96 3.89 -13.66
CA ALA A 135 17.19 2.65 -13.56
C ALA A 135 17.32 1.82 -14.85
N PRO A 136 17.42 0.48 -14.74
CA PRO A 136 17.52 -0.39 -15.90
C PRO A 136 16.39 -0.15 -16.91
N ASP A 137 16.74 -0.03 -18.21
CA ASP A 137 15.79 0.30 -19.27
C ASP A 137 14.60 -0.69 -19.38
N TRP A 138 14.87 -1.99 -19.16
CA TRP A 138 13.82 -3.01 -19.14
C TRP A 138 12.80 -2.79 -18.02
N MET A 139 13.26 -2.21 -16.90
CA MET A 139 12.44 -1.97 -15.71
C MET A 139 11.50 -0.78 -15.95
N ARG A 140 12.02 0.31 -16.51
CA ARG A 140 11.23 1.47 -16.94
C ARG A 140 10.18 1.09 -17.98
N ARG A 141 10.60 0.39 -19.07
CA ARG A 141 9.69 -0.03 -20.13
C ARG A 141 8.66 -1.06 -19.69
N GLY A 142 8.97 -1.87 -18.69
CA GLY A 142 8.07 -2.91 -18.18
C GLY A 142 7.17 -2.47 -17.05
N ASP A 143 7.45 -1.33 -16.46
CA ASP A 143 6.73 -0.77 -15.29
C ASP A 143 6.53 -1.83 -14.18
N PHE A 144 7.63 -2.18 -13.52
CA PHE A 144 7.61 -3.27 -12.54
C PHE A 144 7.30 -2.83 -11.12
N HIS A 145 7.28 -1.50 -10.84
CA HIS A 145 7.08 -0.95 -9.51
C HIS A 145 5.69 -0.34 -9.29
N SER A 146 5.04 0.15 -10.35
CA SER A 146 3.68 0.69 -10.23
C SER A 146 2.72 -0.31 -9.59
N THR A 147 1.84 0.21 -8.74
CA THR A 147 0.84 -0.59 -8.03
C THR A 147 -0.53 -0.35 -8.64
N LEU A 148 -1.17 -1.45 -9.03
CA LEU A 148 -2.53 -1.49 -9.58
C LEU A 148 -3.32 -2.59 -8.88
N PRO A 149 -4.65 -2.48 -8.83
CA PRO A 149 -5.48 -3.52 -8.24
C PRO A 149 -5.42 -4.83 -9.05
N VAL A 150 -5.64 -5.93 -8.35
CA VAL A 150 -5.75 -7.26 -8.98
C VAL A 150 -7.23 -7.60 -9.13
N TRP A 151 -7.66 -7.81 -10.38
CA TRP A 151 -9.01 -8.23 -10.70
C TRP A 151 -9.13 -9.76 -10.67
N VAL A 152 -10.11 -10.25 -9.94
CA VAL A 152 -10.44 -11.68 -9.85
C VAL A 152 -11.89 -11.87 -10.27
N ARG A 153 -12.14 -12.46 -11.44
CA ARG A 153 -13.47 -12.66 -12.01
C ARG A 153 -14.32 -11.38 -12.09
N GLY A 154 -13.70 -10.26 -12.46
CA GLY A 154 -14.37 -8.96 -12.60
C GLY A 154 -14.52 -8.15 -11.31
N GLU A 155 -14.00 -8.64 -10.18
CA GLU A 155 -14.05 -7.96 -8.87
C GLU A 155 -12.64 -7.69 -8.32
N ILE A 156 -12.50 -6.65 -7.52
CA ILE A 156 -11.32 -6.42 -6.69
C ILE A 156 -11.63 -6.96 -5.30
N ARG A 157 -10.84 -7.93 -4.82
CA ARG A 157 -11.11 -8.62 -3.53
C ARG A 157 -10.12 -8.26 -2.44
N THR A 158 -8.97 -7.71 -2.82
CA THR A 158 -7.94 -7.24 -1.91
C THR A 158 -7.43 -5.89 -2.40
N GLY A 159 -6.89 -5.09 -1.48
CA GLY A 159 -6.39 -3.76 -1.78
C GLY A 159 -5.01 -3.52 -1.18
N TYR A 160 -4.61 -2.28 -1.25
CA TYR A 160 -3.40 -1.71 -0.69
C TYR A 160 -3.75 -0.37 -0.03
N THR A 161 -2.90 0.10 0.87
CA THR A 161 -3.14 1.32 1.63
C THR A 161 -2.33 2.52 1.15
N CYS A 162 -1.42 2.32 0.21
CA CYS A 162 -0.62 3.40 -0.35
C CYS A 162 -1.44 4.39 -1.21
N ASN A 163 -2.61 4.01 -1.71
CA ASN A 163 -3.52 4.93 -2.40
C ASN A 163 -4.96 4.41 -2.30
N VAL A 164 -5.69 4.83 -1.28
CA VAL A 164 -7.05 4.36 -1.03
C VAL A 164 -7.89 5.40 -0.30
N LEU A 165 -9.20 5.41 -0.58
CA LEU A 165 -10.23 6.09 0.20
C LEU A 165 -11.17 5.05 0.81
N LEU A 166 -11.40 5.11 2.11
CA LEU A 166 -12.30 4.26 2.89
C LEU A 166 -13.56 5.04 3.27
N ASP A 167 -14.76 4.51 3.01
CA ASP A 167 -16.01 5.05 3.52
C ASP A 167 -16.27 4.49 4.93
N MET A 168 -15.93 5.26 5.96
CA MET A 168 -16.00 4.84 7.36
C MET A 168 -17.43 4.60 7.86
N ARG A 169 -18.45 4.98 7.08
CA ARG A 169 -19.86 4.71 7.36
C ARG A 169 -20.29 3.30 6.92
N SER A 170 -19.48 2.64 6.10
CA SER A 170 -19.74 1.26 5.66
C SER A 170 -19.69 0.29 6.84
N ASP A 171 -20.73 -0.56 6.95
CA ASP A 171 -20.77 -1.61 7.99
C ASP A 171 -19.60 -2.58 7.90
N SER A 172 -19.09 -2.82 6.70
CA SER A 172 -17.93 -3.69 6.47
C SER A 172 -16.61 -3.12 7.02
N LEU A 173 -16.54 -1.81 7.30
CA LEU A 173 -15.38 -1.12 7.88
C LEU A 173 -15.56 -0.76 9.35
N ARG A 174 -16.79 -0.85 9.89
CA ARG A 174 -17.08 -0.46 11.28
C ARG A 174 -16.23 -1.23 12.29
N GLY A 175 -15.43 -0.52 13.06
CA GLY A 175 -14.54 -1.10 14.07
C GLY A 175 -13.38 -1.93 13.51
N ARG A 176 -13.21 -2.00 12.20
CA ARG A 176 -12.11 -2.76 11.57
C ARG A 176 -10.76 -2.09 11.84
N ARG A 177 -9.76 -2.93 12.12
CA ARG A 177 -8.39 -2.51 12.40
C ARG A 177 -7.39 -3.40 11.66
N PHE A 178 -6.22 -2.84 11.34
CA PHE A 178 -5.12 -3.59 10.76
C PHE A 178 -4.53 -4.55 11.79
N SER A 179 -4.21 -5.77 11.37
CA SER A 179 -3.66 -6.84 12.22
C SER A 179 -2.25 -6.50 12.70
N LEU A 180 -2.05 -6.36 14.01
CA LEU A 180 -0.74 -6.05 14.61
C LEU A 180 0.29 -7.14 14.33
N ALA A 181 -0.15 -8.39 14.20
CA ALA A 181 0.73 -9.52 13.94
C ALA A 181 1.42 -9.44 12.56
N ARG A 182 0.85 -8.63 11.62
CA ARG A 182 1.39 -8.49 10.26
C ARG A 182 2.13 -7.18 10.02
N GLY A 183 2.09 -6.26 10.93
CA GLY A 183 2.65 -4.92 10.71
C GLY A 183 4.18 -4.85 10.57
N GLN A 184 4.91 -5.95 10.82
CA GLN A 184 6.35 -6.06 10.58
C GLN A 184 6.71 -6.95 9.39
N THR A 185 5.83 -7.90 9.03
CA THR A 185 6.04 -8.83 7.89
C THR A 185 5.40 -8.31 6.61
N GLY A 186 4.41 -7.43 6.70
CA GLY A 186 3.59 -6.95 5.60
C GLY A 186 2.40 -7.87 5.31
N GLY A 187 1.50 -7.40 4.43
CA GLY A 187 0.27 -8.08 4.07
C GLY A 187 -0.89 -7.79 5.04
N GLU A 188 -0.73 -6.83 5.93
CA GLU A 188 -1.76 -6.28 6.82
C GLU A 188 -2.89 -5.61 6.03
N ASP A 189 -2.54 -4.93 4.94
CA ASP A 189 -3.47 -4.34 3.99
C ASP A 189 -4.27 -5.42 3.25
N THR A 190 -3.59 -6.40 2.69
CA THR A 190 -4.24 -7.52 1.99
C THR A 190 -5.23 -8.25 2.91
N GLU A 191 -4.86 -8.48 4.18
CA GLU A 191 -5.75 -9.10 5.17
C GLU A 191 -6.93 -8.20 5.52
N PHE A 192 -6.69 -6.89 5.69
CA PHE A 192 -7.72 -5.90 6.00
C PHE A 192 -8.81 -5.87 4.91
N PHE A 193 -8.41 -5.78 3.64
CA PHE A 193 -9.34 -5.75 2.52
C PHE A 193 -10.00 -7.10 2.23
N ASP A 194 -9.30 -8.22 2.39
CA ASP A 194 -9.89 -9.56 2.28
C ASP A 194 -11.01 -9.75 3.31
N GLN A 195 -10.78 -9.35 4.55
CA GLN A 195 -11.81 -9.42 5.59
C GLN A 195 -12.97 -8.44 5.33
N MET A 196 -12.69 -7.21 4.86
CA MET A 196 -13.72 -6.25 4.45
C MET A 196 -14.61 -6.85 3.35
N HIS A 197 -14.00 -7.42 2.31
CA HIS A 197 -14.72 -8.06 1.21
C HIS A 197 -15.58 -9.25 1.69
N LYS A 198 -15.07 -10.09 2.58
CA LYS A 198 -15.81 -11.22 3.17
C LYS A 198 -17.03 -10.81 3.98
N THR A 199 -17.05 -9.59 4.49
CA THR A 199 -18.20 -9.01 5.21
C THR A 199 -19.12 -8.17 4.31
N GLY A 200 -18.99 -8.31 2.98
CA GLY A 200 -19.87 -7.67 1.99
C GLY A 200 -19.40 -6.30 1.50
N GLY A 201 -18.22 -5.82 1.94
CA GLY A 201 -17.63 -4.58 1.42
C GLY A 201 -17.14 -4.76 -0.01
N THR A 202 -17.41 -3.76 -0.86
CA THR A 202 -16.94 -3.71 -2.24
C THR A 202 -15.78 -2.75 -2.39
N ILE A 203 -14.93 -2.99 -3.40
CA ILE A 203 -13.79 -2.16 -3.74
C ILE A 203 -13.96 -1.66 -5.17
N ALA A 204 -13.92 -0.32 -5.35
CA ALA A 204 -13.88 0.31 -6.66
C ALA A 204 -12.44 0.76 -7.00
N PHE A 205 -12.24 1.12 -8.26
CA PHE A 205 -10.96 1.64 -8.75
C PHE A 205 -11.16 2.95 -9.50
N SER A 206 -10.38 3.96 -9.13
CA SER A 206 -10.36 5.28 -9.76
C SER A 206 -9.03 5.46 -10.52
N PRO A 207 -8.99 5.25 -11.84
CA PRO A 207 -7.75 5.29 -12.60
C PRO A 207 -7.12 6.70 -12.66
N GLU A 208 -7.92 7.74 -12.48
CA GLU A 208 -7.47 9.13 -12.51
C GLU A 208 -6.95 9.65 -11.16
N ALA A 209 -7.18 8.91 -10.09
CA ALA A 209 -6.71 9.25 -8.74
C ALA A 209 -5.30 8.72 -8.49
N TRP A 210 -4.31 9.12 -9.29
CA TRP A 210 -2.96 8.57 -9.14
C TRP A 210 -2.12 9.34 -8.12
N VAL A 211 -1.17 8.62 -7.54
CA VAL A 211 -0.03 9.16 -6.82
C VAL A 211 1.25 8.72 -7.52
N ASP A 212 2.31 9.51 -7.39
CA ASP A 212 3.64 9.20 -7.92
C ASP A 212 4.55 8.72 -6.79
N GLU A 213 5.25 7.59 -6.97
CA GLU A 213 6.28 7.06 -6.07
C GLU A 213 7.64 7.07 -6.77
N VAL A 214 8.62 7.75 -6.19
CA VAL A 214 9.99 7.71 -6.70
C VAL A 214 10.61 6.37 -6.37
N VAL A 215 11.12 5.65 -7.39
CA VAL A 215 11.81 4.37 -7.20
C VAL A 215 13.26 4.63 -6.82
N PRO A 216 13.66 4.40 -5.55
CA PRO A 216 15.03 4.57 -5.14
C PRO A 216 15.95 3.60 -5.88
N ARG A 217 17.21 4.03 -6.11
CA ARG A 217 18.22 3.19 -6.79
C ARG A 217 18.35 1.79 -6.18
N THR A 218 18.27 1.71 -4.85
CA THR A 218 18.32 0.43 -4.10
C THR A 218 17.16 -0.51 -4.41
N ARG A 219 16.00 0.02 -4.84
CA ARG A 219 14.84 -0.77 -5.26
C ARG A 219 14.84 -1.06 -6.76
N ALA A 220 15.59 -0.30 -7.57
CA ALA A 220 15.70 -0.48 -9.02
C ALA A 220 16.63 -1.65 -9.39
N ALA A 221 16.47 -2.82 -8.75
CA ALA A 221 17.27 -4.01 -8.93
C ALA A 221 16.39 -5.26 -9.05
N PHE A 222 16.85 -6.25 -9.85
CA PHE A 222 16.08 -7.48 -10.09
C PHE A 222 15.90 -8.32 -8.82
N ASP A 223 16.95 -8.42 -7.99
CA ASP A 223 16.90 -9.16 -6.72
C ASP A 223 15.91 -8.54 -5.74
N TRP A 224 15.81 -7.20 -5.69
CA TRP A 224 14.81 -6.51 -4.87
C TRP A 224 13.38 -6.86 -5.34
N LEU A 225 13.11 -6.80 -6.66
CA LEU A 225 11.82 -7.21 -7.22
C LEU A 225 11.52 -8.68 -6.95
N GLY A 226 12.53 -9.55 -7.06
CA GLY A 226 12.41 -10.98 -6.74
C GLY A 226 11.98 -11.20 -5.29
N ARG A 227 12.66 -10.57 -4.35
CA ARG A 227 12.31 -10.64 -2.91
C ARG A 227 10.90 -10.09 -2.64
N ARG A 228 10.54 -8.93 -3.24
CA ARG A 228 9.20 -8.35 -3.13
C ARG A 228 8.13 -9.32 -3.65
N ARG A 229 8.33 -9.91 -4.83
CA ARG A 229 7.39 -10.86 -5.45
C ARG A 229 7.26 -12.15 -4.66
N PHE A 230 8.37 -12.69 -4.17
CA PHE A 230 8.36 -13.86 -3.30
C PHE A 230 7.54 -13.62 -2.03
N ARG A 231 7.77 -12.50 -1.34
CA ARG A 231 7.03 -12.12 -0.15
C ARG A 231 5.52 -11.95 -0.40
N VAL A 232 5.16 -11.24 -1.48
CA VAL A 232 3.74 -11.13 -1.88
C VAL A 232 3.12 -12.51 -2.06
N GLY A 233 3.88 -13.43 -2.66
CA GLY A 233 3.49 -14.83 -2.78
C GLY A 233 3.30 -15.49 -1.42
N GLN A 234 4.23 -15.32 -0.47
CA GLN A 234 4.11 -15.89 0.88
C GLN A 234 2.83 -15.42 1.58
N THR A 235 2.56 -14.11 1.57
CA THR A 235 1.33 -13.55 2.15
C THR A 235 0.08 -14.19 1.54
N HIS A 236 0.03 -14.30 0.21
CA HIS A 236 -1.09 -14.94 -0.48
C HIS A 236 -1.22 -16.42 -0.12
N GLY A 237 -0.09 -17.15 -0.05
CA GLY A 237 -0.05 -18.55 0.39
C GLY A 237 -0.57 -18.75 1.80
N HIS A 238 -0.18 -17.90 2.74
CA HIS A 238 -0.69 -17.95 4.12
C HIS A 238 -2.20 -17.70 4.20
N LEU A 239 -2.74 -16.74 3.43
CA LEU A 239 -4.18 -16.49 3.38
C LEU A 239 -4.96 -17.68 2.82
N LEU A 240 -4.46 -18.31 1.76
CA LEU A 240 -5.05 -19.52 1.20
C LEU A 240 -4.96 -20.71 2.16
N GLY A 241 -3.83 -20.86 2.87
CA GLY A 241 -3.57 -21.96 3.80
C GLY A 241 -4.45 -21.93 5.04
N ARG A 242 -4.90 -20.76 5.51
CA ARG A 242 -5.79 -20.63 6.67
C ARG A 242 -7.09 -21.45 6.56
N ASN A 243 -7.58 -21.62 5.35
CA ASN A 243 -8.85 -22.29 5.05
C ASN A 243 -8.67 -23.64 4.33
N ALA A 244 -7.43 -24.13 4.20
CA ALA A 244 -7.12 -25.35 3.48
C ALA A 244 -6.45 -26.37 4.41
N SER A 245 -6.93 -27.62 4.36
CA SER A 245 -6.34 -28.75 5.11
C SER A 245 -6.31 -30.02 4.25
N GLY A 246 -5.46 -30.96 4.60
CA GLY A 246 -5.40 -32.27 3.96
C GLY A 246 -5.24 -32.20 2.44
N ILE A 247 -6.13 -32.87 1.71
CA ILE A 247 -6.13 -32.94 0.23
C ILE A 247 -6.29 -31.54 -0.40
N GLY A 248 -7.07 -30.66 0.23
CA GLY A 248 -7.27 -29.29 -0.24
C GLY A 248 -5.94 -28.49 -0.25
N LEU A 249 -5.13 -28.62 0.80
CA LEU A 249 -3.81 -28.00 0.87
C LEU A 249 -2.86 -28.56 -0.19
N LEU A 250 -2.81 -29.88 -0.34
CA LEU A 250 -1.98 -30.53 -1.37
C LEU A 250 -2.36 -30.05 -2.79
N LYS A 251 -3.66 -29.94 -3.08
CA LYS A 251 -4.15 -29.38 -4.35
C LYS A 251 -3.67 -27.95 -4.58
N GLN A 252 -3.73 -27.09 -3.56
CA GLN A 252 -3.27 -25.70 -3.67
C GLN A 252 -1.75 -25.63 -3.91
N VAL A 253 -0.97 -26.45 -3.21
CA VAL A 253 0.48 -26.55 -3.41
C VAL A 253 0.78 -27.01 -4.83
N ALA A 254 0.12 -28.07 -5.33
CA ALA A 254 0.31 -28.59 -6.68
C ALA A 254 -0.02 -27.53 -7.74
N ILE A 255 -1.13 -26.81 -7.59
CA ILE A 255 -1.52 -25.71 -8.51
C ILE A 255 -0.49 -24.59 -8.49
N ALA A 256 -0.01 -24.16 -7.32
CA ALA A 256 0.97 -23.09 -7.20
C ALA A 256 2.32 -23.52 -7.82
N SER A 257 2.75 -24.76 -7.58
CA SER A 257 3.97 -25.33 -8.17
C SER A 257 3.88 -25.43 -9.70
N ALA A 258 2.74 -25.88 -10.24
CA ALA A 258 2.52 -25.95 -11.69
C ALA A 258 2.55 -24.56 -12.32
N LYS A 259 1.95 -23.55 -11.67
CA LYS A 259 2.01 -22.15 -12.13
C LYS A 259 3.44 -21.59 -12.09
N ALA A 260 4.23 -21.92 -11.06
CA ALA A 260 5.64 -21.52 -11.00
C ALA A 260 6.44 -22.12 -12.17
N ALA A 261 6.33 -23.43 -12.37
CA ALA A 261 6.98 -24.14 -13.46
C ALA A 261 6.60 -23.57 -14.83
N TYR A 262 5.30 -23.35 -15.06
CA TYR A 262 4.81 -22.72 -16.29
C TYR A 262 5.42 -21.32 -16.51
N CYS A 263 5.46 -20.48 -15.47
CA CYS A 263 6.02 -19.14 -15.59
C CYS A 263 7.51 -19.14 -15.93
N PHE A 264 8.30 -20.07 -15.35
CA PHE A 264 9.71 -20.20 -15.67
C PHE A 264 9.90 -20.75 -17.09
N ALA A 265 9.14 -21.75 -17.52
CA ALA A 265 9.16 -22.25 -18.88
C ALA A 265 8.75 -21.16 -19.90
N ALA A 266 7.73 -20.37 -19.57
CA ALA A 266 7.27 -19.25 -20.41
C ALA A 266 8.28 -18.10 -20.52
N ALA A 267 9.33 -18.07 -19.71
CA ALA A 267 10.41 -17.09 -19.86
C ALA A 267 11.38 -17.45 -21.00
N PHE A 268 11.48 -18.74 -21.36
CA PHE A 268 12.45 -19.24 -22.32
C PHE A 268 12.30 -18.67 -23.75
N PRO A 269 11.07 -18.57 -24.31
CA PRO A 269 10.90 -17.96 -25.64
C PRO A 269 11.25 -16.44 -25.68
N PHE A 270 11.39 -15.82 -24.52
CA PHE A 270 11.64 -14.38 -24.40
C PHE A 270 13.05 -14.03 -23.92
N LEU A 271 14.05 -14.91 -24.12
CA LEU A 271 15.43 -14.64 -23.68
C LEU A 271 15.98 -13.34 -24.23
N ALA A 272 15.64 -12.98 -25.47
CA ALA A 272 16.04 -11.71 -26.11
C ALA A 272 15.21 -10.50 -25.67
N SER A 273 14.10 -10.68 -24.92
CA SER A 273 13.24 -9.59 -24.44
C SER A 273 13.28 -9.49 -22.92
N PRO A 274 14.19 -8.68 -22.33
CA PRO A 274 14.33 -8.59 -20.87
C PRO A 274 13.01 -8.27 -20.14
N VAL A 275 12.14 -7.44 -20.73
CA VAL A 275 10.84 -7.09 -20.16
C VAL A 275 9.95 -8.32 -20.00
N ARG A 276 9.74 -9.08 -21.08
CA ARG A 276 8.83 -10.25 -21.08
C ARG A 276 9.42 -11.38 -20.25
N ARG A 277 10.72 -11.67 -20.42
CA ARG A 277 11.45 -12.68 -19.64
C ARG A 277 11.34 -12.40 -18.14
N ASN A 278 11.73 -11.21 -17.70
CA ASN A 278 11.74 -10.86 -16.29
C ASN A 278 10.32 -10.81 -15.69
N ARG A 279 9.30 -10.42 -16.47
CA ARG A 279 7.91 -10.50 -16.02
C ARG A 279 7.48 -11.94 -15.73
N SER A 280 7.84 -12.88 -16.60
CA SER A 280 7.56 -14.31 -16.41
C SER A 280 8.34 -14.88 -15.23
N VAL A 281 9.63 -14.61 -15.11
CA VAL A 281 10.46 -15.06 -13.98
C VAL A 281 9.93 -14.53 -12.65
N LEU A 282 9.61 -13.23 -12.54
CA LEU A 282 9.09 -12.64 -11.32
C LEU A 282 7.72 -13.21 -10.93
N ARG A 283 6.87 -13.57 -11.91
CA ARG A 283 5.63 -14.32 -11.63
C ARG A 283 5.92 -15.73 -11.10
N GLY A 284 6.90 -16.42 -11.66
CA GLY A 284 7.36 -17.72 -11.17
C GLY A 284 7.83 -17.62 -9.72
N ILE A 285 8.68 -16.65 -9.40
CA ILE A 285 9.15 -16.38 -8.04
C ILE A 285 7.98 -16.12 -7.09
N MET A 286 6.97 -15.35 -7.50
CA MET A 286 5.77 -15.12 -6.70
C MET A 286 5.04 -16.45 -6.39
N HIS A 287 4.88 -17.34 -7.37
CA HIS A 287 4.22 -18.63 -7.13
C HIS A 287 5.06 -19.56 -6.24
N VAL A 288 6.40 -19.50 -6.30
CA VAL A 288 7.27 -20.18 -5.31
C VAL A 288 7.01 -19.62 -3.92
N GLY A 289 6.85 -18.30 -3.78
CA GLY A 289 6.42 -17.67 -2.54
C GLY A 289 5.07 -18.20 -2.04
N VAL A 290 4.08 -18.40 -2.95
CA VAL A 290 2.77 -18.98 -2.58
C VAL A 290 2.95 -20.38 -1.99
N VAL A 291 3.76 -21.23 -2.60
CA VAL A 291 4.08 -22.57 -2.07
C VAL A 291 4.68 -22.44 -0.67
N SER A 292 5.69 -21.57 -0.51
CA SER A 292 6.35 -21.30 0.77
C SER A 292 5.33 -20.88 1.87
N GLY A 293 4.39 -20.01 1.54
CA GLY A 293 3.33 -19.58 2.46
C GLY A 293 2.33 -20.69 2.80
N LEU A 294 1.93 -21.53 1.81
CA LEU A 294 1.02 -22.65 2.02
C LEU A 294 1.60 -23.71 2.98
N VAL A 295 2.91 -23.97 2.91
CA VAL A 295 3.61 -24.92 3.80
C VAL A 295 4.05 -24.30 5.13
N GLY A 296 3.63 -23.05 5.42
CA GLY A 296 3.83 -22.43 6.72
C GLY A 296 5.25 -21.88 6.96
N ILE A 297 6.07 -21.71 5.94
CA ILE A 297 7.40 -21.10 6.09
C ILE A 297 7.24 -19.64 6.50
N ARG A 298 7.97 -19.25 7.57
CA ARG A 298 7.91 -17.89 8.14
C ARG A 298 8.17 -16.81 7.10
N GLU A 299 7.34 -15.77 7.13
CA GLU A 299 7.46 -14.62 6.21
C GLU A 299 8.75 -13.81 6.46
N ILE A 300 9.31 -13.27 5.38
CA ILE A 300 10.48 -12.38 5.44
C ILE A 300 10.04 -11.05 6.06
N ARG A 301 10.74 -10.59 7.11
CA ARG A 301 10.51 -9.26 7.70
C ARG A 301 11.13 -8.18 6.82
N LEU A 302 10.35 -7.15 6.46
CA LEU A 302 10.83 -6.02 5.66
C LEU A 302 10.77 -4.68 6.40
N TYR A 303 9.94 -4.56 7.42
CA TYR A 303 9.74 -3.31 8.16
C TYR A 303 10.48 -3.34 9.50
N GLY A 304 10.94 -2.16 9.95
CA GLY A 304 11.59 -2.00 11.25
C GLY A 304 13.07 -2.42 11.30
N GLN A 305 13.72 -2.73 10.17
CA GLN A 305 15.17 -2.90 10.12
C GLN A 305 15.85 -1.55 9.82
N PRO A 306 16.93 -1.17 10.55
CA PRO A 306 17.74 -0.01 10.16
C PRO A 306 18.29 -0.22 8.76
N SER A 307 18.29 0.84 7.95
CA SER A 307 18.93 0.79 6.63
C SER A 307 20.44 0.49 6.79
N PRO A 308 21.05 -0.27 5.87
CA PRO A 308 22.48 -0.63 5.94
C PRO A 308 23.45 0.55 6.03
N GLN A 309 23.00 1.80 5.83
CA GLN A 309 23.82 3.00 5.91
C GLN A 309 24.03 3.55 7.33
N GLU A 310 23.27 3.10 8.34
CA GLU A 310 23.45 3.57 9.73
C GLU A 310 24.49 2.76 10.54
N GLY A 311 24.91 1.59 10.05
CA GLY A 311 25.92 0.74 10.69
C GLY A 311 27.37 1.20 10.55
N GLY A 312 27.66 2.19 9.70
CA GLY A 312 29.04 2.61 9.36
C GLY A 312 29.63 3.77 10.17
N LYS A 313 28.90 4.37 11.12
CA LYS A 313 29.36 5.55 11.88
C LYS A 313 29.49 5.34 13.41
N ARG A 314 29.57 4.13 13.89
CA ARG A 314 29.87 3.83 15.30
C ARG A 314 31.10 2.94 15.47
N ALA A 315 32.19 3.27 14.84
CA ALA A 315 33.54 2.77 15.18
C ALA A 315 34.58 3.74 14.64
N ALA A 316 34.86 4.78 15.40
CA ALA A 316 36.11 5.52 15.45
C ALA A 316 36.10 6.39 16.73
#